data_e4f3d21e6eae4fe62fa600e3b78afe32
#
_entry.id   e4f3d21e6eae4fe62fa600e3b78afe32
#
_cell.length_a   1.000
_cell.length_b   1.000
_cell.length_c   1.000
_cell.angle_alpha   90.00
_cell.angle_beta   90.00
_cell.angle_gamma   90.00
#
_symmetry.space_group_name_H-M   'P 1'
#
loop_
_entity.id
_entity.type
_entity.pdbx_description
1 polymer ?
#
loop_
_entity_poly.entity_id
_entity_poly.type
_entity_poly.pdbx_seq_one_letter_code
_entity_poly.pdbx_strand_id
1 'polypeptide(L)'
;VIGVVTVPALNETLEAPPRDRVRALKQHLVRSLRDLRAARRPDKLIQRTTPEPTGFAATVLAAGCATCQGHCCKGGGEHAYIDERTMARVRRDNPDLDARAIIRLYLERLAPRSYQGSCLFHGEAGCTLGRPLRAELCNAYYCNGLRDFLIRAENSDRVQIVAARNGIERRSAVLTRTEKSRGLK
;
A
#
# COMPACT_ATOMS: atom_id res chain seq x y z
N VAL A 1 -12.10 27.55 -1.23
CA VAL A 1 -11.93 26.86 -2.54
C VAL A 1 -12.05 25.36 -2.27
N ILE A 2 -12.85 24.65 -3.09
CA ILE A 2 -12.95 23.18 -3.01
C ILE A 2 -11.91 22.60 -3.97
N GLY A 3 -10.97 21.83 -3.41
CA GLY A 3 -10.04 21.03 -4.22
C GLY A 3 -10.73 19.76 -4.70
N VAL A 4 -10.54 19.37 -5.97
CA VAL A 4 -11.04 18.10 -6.49
C VAL A 4 -9.88 17.16 -6.78
N VAL A 5 -9.96 15.94 -6.24
CA VAL A 5 -8.98 14.87 -6.45
C VAL A 5 -9.67 13.71 -7.15
N THR A 6 -9.26 13.40 -8.37
CA THR A 6 -9.75 12.23 -9.10
C THR A 6 -8.79 11.08 -8.96
N VAL A 7 -9.28 9.92 -8.53
CA VAL A 7 -8.53 8.68 -8.39
C VAL A 7 -9.18 7.56 -9.22
N PRO A 8 -8.43 6.53 -9.67
CA PRO A 8 -9.02 5.40 -10.36
C PRO A 8 -9.92 4.60 -9.40
N ALA A 9 -11.05 4.09 -9.88
CA ALA A 9 -11.92 3.22 -9.11
C ALA A 9 -11.60 1.74 -9.34
N LEU A 10 -11.38 0.97 -8.28
CA LEU A 10 -11.41 -0.48 -8.34
C LEU A 10 -12.87 -0.94 -8.52
N ASN A 11 -13.08 -1.97 -9.32
CA ASN A 11 -14.41 -2.56 -9.57
C ASN A 11 -14.26 -4.08 -9.72
N GLU A 12 -13.64 -4.70 -8.72
CA GLU A 12 -13.44 -6.15 -8.66
C GLU A 12 -14.20 -6.73 -7.47
N THR A 13 -14.53 -8.01 -7.57
CA THR A 13 -15.21 -8.75 -6.49
C THR A 13 -14.20 -9.29 -5.49
N LEU A 14 -14.64 -9.49 -4.24
CA LEU A 14 -13.86 -10.16 -3.21
C LEU A 14 -14.02 -11.67 -3.33
N GLU A 15 -12.91 -12.40 -3.30
CA GLU A 15 -12.87 -13.86 -3.32
C GLU A 15 -11.88 -14.40 -2.28
N ALA A 16 -12.06 -15.66 -1.87
CA ALA A 16 -11.04 -16.33 -1.07
C ALA A 16 -9.74 -16.46 -1.90
N PRO A 17 -8.55 -16.20 -1.31
CA PRO A 17 -7.30 -16.31 -2.03
C PRO A 17 -7.12 -17.70 -2.67
N PRO A 18 -6.96 -17.81 -4.00
CA PRO A 18 -6.75 -19.09 -4.67
C PRO A 18 -5.47 -19.79 -4.16
N ARG A 19 -5.55 -21.09 -3.94
CA ARG A 19 -4.45 -21.88 -3.35
C ARG A 19 -3.15 -21.84 -4.17
N ASP A 20 -3.27 -21.82 -5.47
CA ASP A 20 -2.13 -21.70 -6.41
C ASP A 20 -1.44 -20.34 -6.26
N ARG A 21 -2.20 -19.25 -6.13
CA ARG A 21 -1.67 -17.90 -5.88
C ARG A 21 -0.96 -17.81 -4.52
N VAL A 22 -1.52 -18.41 -3.47
CA VAL A 22 -0.88 -18.48 -2.14
C VAL A 22 0.42 -19.28 -2.22
N ARG A 23 0.45 -20.37 -2.99
CA ARG A 23 1.67 -21.16 -3.23
C ARG A 23 2.71 -20.34 -3.99
N ALA A 24 2.31 -19.60 -5.02
CA ALA A 24 3.20 -18.73 -5.79
C ALA A 24 3.81 -17.62 -4.91
N LEU A 25 3.02 -16.97 -4.06
CA LEU A 25 3.52 -16.01 -3.07
C LEU A 25 4.56 -16.66 -2.15
N LYS A 26 4.25 -17.83 -1.55
CA LYS A 26 5.20 -18.54 -0.67
C LYS A 26 6.52 -18.81 -1.38
N GLN A 27 6.48 -19.28 -2.62
CA GLN A 27 7.68 -19.51 -3.42
C GLN A 27 8.45 -18.22 -3.69
N HIS A 28 7.73 -17.12 -3.95
CA HIS A 28 8.33 -15.81 -4.14
C HIS A 28 9.05 -15.32 -2.88
N LEU A 29 8.44 -15.42 -1.69
CA LEU A 29 9.05 -15.07 -0.42
C LEU A 29 10.33 -15.89 -0.14
N VAL A 30 10.29 -17.19 -0.44
CA VAL A 30 11.48 -18.07 -0.33
C VAL A 30 12.60 -17.58 -1.26
N ARG A 31 12.28 -17.23 -2.53
CA ARG A 31 13.28 -16.70 -3.47
C ARG A 31 13.87 -15.38 -2.96
N SER A 32 13.05 -14.42 -2.56
CA SER A 32 13.52 -13.11 -2.06
C SER A 32 14.44 -13.26 -0.83
N LEU A 33 14.14 -14.18 0.08
CA LEU A 33 15.02 -14.48 1.22
C LEU A 33 16.33 -15.17 0.82
N ARG A 34 16.30 -16.04 -0.20
CA ARG A 34 17.49 -16.67 -0.75
C ARG A 34 18.38 -15.64 -1.46
N ASP A 35 17.78 -14.76 -2.24
CA ASP A 35 18.49 -13.71 -2.98
C ASP A 35 19.14 -12.71 -2.01
N LEU A 36 18.45 -12.37 -0.89
CA LEU A 36 19.05 -11.61 0.19
C LEU A 36 20.28 -12.30 0.81
N ARG A 37 20.24 -13.63 1.02
CA ARG A 37 21.39 -14.38 1.55
C ARG A 37 22.57 -14.41 0.59
N ALA A 38 22.30 -14.42 -0.72
CA ALA A 38 23.32 -14.39 -1.76
C ALA A 38 23.91 -12.99 -2.00
N ALA A 39 23.28 -11.95 -1.49
CA ALA A 39 23.73 -10.57 -1.67
C ALA A 39 25.07 -10.34 -0.97
N ARG A 40 26.05 -9.79 -1.70
CA ARG A 40 27.41 -9.50 -1.17
C ARG A 40 27.40 -8.42 -0.07
N ARG A 41 26.42 -7.52 -0.09
CA ARG A 41 26.28 -6.41 0.87
C ARG A 41 24.80 -6.22 1.22
N PRO A 42 24.23 -7.07 2.06
CA PRO A 42 22.81 -6.99 2.41
C PRO A 42 22.44 -5.69 3.15
N ASP A 43 23.38 -5.09 3.89
CA ASP A 43 23.25 -3.79 4.55
C ASP A 43 22.95 -2.65 3.56
N LYS A 44 23.55 -2.69 2.37
CA LYS A 44 23.31 -1.68 1.31
C LYS A 44 21.96 -1.82 0.62
N LEU A 45 21.27 -2.95 0.79
CA LEU A 45 19.93 -3.16 0.26
C LEU A 45 18.86 -2.44 1.10
N ILE A 46 19.17 -2.11 2.35
CA ILE A 46 18.21 -1.48 3.25
C ILE A 46 17.96 -0.04 2.79
N GLN A 47 16.78 0.17 2.22
CA GLN A 47 16.30 1.51 1.87
C GLN A 47 15.66 2.17 3.09
N ARG A 48 15.76 3.50 3.15
CA ARG A 48 14.97 4.28 4.12
C ARG A 48 13.50 4.10 3.80
N THR A 49 12.71 3.82 4.80
CA THR A 49 11.25 3.78 4.65
C THR A 49 10.76 5.19 4.34
N THR A 50 9.96 5.34 3.30
CA THR A 50 9.30 6.61 2.97
C THR A 50 8.53 7.12 4.19
N PRO A 51 8.77 8.35 4.63
CA PRO A 51 8.05 8.93 5.76
C PRO A 51 6.54 8.85 5.57
N GLU A 52 5.83 8.61 6.64
CA GLU A 52 4.37 8.63 6.60
C GLU A 52 3.90 10.09 6.46
N PRO A 53 2.98 10.39 5.55
CA PRO A 53 2.39 11.72 5.45
C PRO A 53 1.71 12.12 6.75
N THR A 54 1.71 13.41 7.09
CA THR A 54 1.12 13.95 8.31
C THR A 54 0.06 15.01 8.03
N GLY A 55 -0.72 15.36 9.02
CA GLY A 55 -1.71 16.43 8.94
C GLY A 55 -2.85 16.15 7.94
N PHE A 56 -3.43 17.22 7.39
CA PHE A 56 -4.57 17.12 6.49
C PHE A 56 -4.23 16.36 5.19
N ALA A 57 -2.99 16.47 4.70
CA ALA A 57 -2.53 15.71 3.55
C ALA A 57 -2.63 14.20 3.79
N ALA A 58 -2.23 13.72 4.97
CA ALA A 58 -2.37 12.31 5.33
C ALA A 58 -3.83 11.85 5.29
N THR A 59 -4.75 12.67 5.82
CA THR A 59 -6.19 12.38 5.81
C THR A 59 -6.72 12.27 4.37
N VAL A 60 -6.33 13.19 3.49
CA VAL A 60 -6.75 13.18 2.08
C VAL A 60 -6.19 11.97 1.34
N LEU A 61 -4.91 11.63 1.55
CA LEU A 61 -4.28 10.46 0.93
C LEU A 61 -4.94 9.15 1.38
N ALA A 62 -5.20 9.02 2.68
CA ALA A 62 -5.88 7.84 3.23
C ALA A 62 -7.31 7.70 2.67
N ALA A 63 -8.08 8.80 2.66
CA ALA A 63 -9.43 8.81 2.11
C ALA A 63 -9.42 8.56 0.59
N GLY A 64 -8.44 9.09 -0.15
CA GLY A 64 -8.26 8.83 -1.57
C GLY A 64 -8.04 7.35 -1.87
N CYS A 65 -7.16 6.71 -1.12
CA CYS A 65 -6.92 5.27 -1.23
C CYS A 65 -8.15 4.45 -0.84
N ALA A 66 -8.88 4.83 0.22
CA ALA A 66 -10.10 4.16 0.64
C ALA A 66 -11.22 4.30 -0.42
N THR A 67 -11.41 5.52 -0.98
CA THR A 67 -12.41 5.78 -2.03
C THR A 67 -12.05 5.04 -3.33
N CYS A 68 -10.77 4.98 -3.69
CA CYS A 68 -10.21 4.21 -4.81
C CYS A 68 -10.38 2.70 -4.61
N GLN A 69 -10.40 2.22 -3.38
CA GLN A 69 -10.30 0.80 -2.99
C GLN A 69 -9.03 0.12 -3.50
N GLY A 70 -7.91 0.83 -3.55
CA GLY A 70 -6.60 0.22 -3.82
C GLY A 70 -6.40 -0.29 -5.26
N HIS A 71 -6.87 0.43 -6.27
CA HIS A 71 -6.68 0.05 -7.68
C HIS A 71 -5.21 -0.28 -8.03
N CYS A 72 -4.24 0.41 -7.43
CA CYS A 72 -2.81 0.14 -7.63
C CYS A 72 -2.37 -1.24 -7.10
N CYS A 73 -3.10 -1.83 -6.14
CA CYS A 73 -2.79 -3.16 -5.61
C CYS A 73 -2.97 -4.28 -6.64
N LYS A 74 -3.67 -4.03 -7.76
CA LYS A 74 -3.77 -5.00 -8.87
C LYS A 74 -2.41 -5.38 -9.43
N GLY A 75 -1.47 -4.45 -9.51
CA GLY A 75 -0.11 -4.73 -9.96
C GLY A 75 0.73 -5.57 -8.98
N GLY A 76 0.29 -5.75 -7.74
CA GLY A 76 1.02 -6.53 -6.73
C GLY A 76 0.92 -8.04 -6.91
N GLY A 77 -0.11 -8.53 -7.57
CA GLY A 77 -0.27 -9.96 -7.89
C GLY A 77 0.08 -10.90 -6.74
N GLU A 78 0.87 -11.92 -7.04
CA GLU A 78 1.37 -12.91 -6.08
C GLU A 78 2.69 -12.53 -5.41
N HIS A 79 3.35 -11.44 -5.85
CA HIS A 79 4.65 -11.02 -5.30
C HIS A 79 4.55 -9.82 -4.36
N ALA A 80 3.41 -9.09 -4.35
CA ALA A 80 3.19 -7.90 -3.50
C ALA A 80 4.33 -6.87 -3.58
N TYR A 81 5.10 -6.86 -4.69
CA TYR A 81 6.34 -6.09 -4.88
C TYR A 81 7.43 -6.37 -3.83
N ILE A 82 7.29 -7.45 -3.06
CA ILE A 82 8.27 -7.84 -2.05
C ILE A 82 9.52 -8.36 -2.76
N ASP A 83 10.66 -7.78 -2.44
CA ASP A 83 11.97 -8.09 -3.00
C ASP A 83 13.00 -8.35 -1.88
N GLU A 84 14.25 -8.59 -2.25
CA GLU A 84 15.36 -8.78 -1.30
C GLU A 84 15.61 -7.54 -0.42
N ARG A 85 15.29 -6.34 -0.90
CA ARG A 85 15.42 -5.09 -0.14
C ARG A 85 14.36 -5.02 0.96
N THR A 86 13.13 -5.39 0.63
CA THR A 86 12.05 -5.53 1.60
C THR A 86 12.43 -6.55 2.67
N MET A 87 12.97 -7.71 2.26
CA MET A 87 13.42 -8.76 3.19
C MET A 87 14.60 -8.33 4.06
N ALA A 88 15.53 -7.54 3.52
CA ALA A 88 16.64 -6.97 4.30
C ALA A 88 16.13 -6.07 5.43
N ARG A 89 15.17 -5.20 5.13
CA ARG A 89 14.52 -4.34 6.12
C ARG A 89 13.77 -5.16 7.17
N VAL A 90 12.93 -6.11 6.74
CA VAL A 90 12.15 -6.95 7.66
C VAL A 90 13.05 -7.74 8.61
N ARG A 91 14.17 -8.28 8.13
CA ARG A 91 15.14 -8.98 8.98
C ARG A 91 15.86 -8.07 9.96
N ARG A 92 16.23 -6.86 9.53
CA ARG A 92 16.84 -5.86 10.42
C ARG A 92 15.88 -5.48 11.56
N ASP A 93 14.61 -5.29 11.22
CA ASP A 93 13.59 -4.85 12.18
C ASP A 93 13.05 -5.99 13.06
N ASN A 94 13.37 -7.25 12.69
CA ASN A 94 13.00 -8.48 13.42
C ASN A 94 14.19 -9.45 13.46
N PRO A 95 15.27 -9.13 14.21
CA PRO A 95 16.52 -9.91 14.20
C PRO A 95 16.35 -11.34 14.71
N ASP A 96 15.39 -11.57 15.60
CA ASP A 96 15.13 -12.87 16.22
C ASP A 96 14.33 -13.83 15.31
N LEU A 97 13.78 -13.35 14.19
CA LEU A 97 13.00 -14.19 13.30
C LEU A 97 13.89 -14.90 12.27
N ASP A 98 13.78 -16.21 12.22
CA ASP A 98 14.38 -16.99 11.13
C ASP A 98 13.58 -16.85 9.83
N ALA A 99 14.10 -17.41 8.74
CA ALA A 99 13.45 -17.33 7.43
C ALA A 99 12.05 -17.97 7.40
N ARG A 100 11.84 -19.04 8.17
CA ARG A 100 10.53 -19.72 8.26
C ARG A 100 9.52 -18.87 9.02
N ALA A 101 9.96 -18.23 10.10
CA ALA A 101 9.14 -17.32 10.88
C ALA A 101 8.73 -16.08 10.06
N ILE A 102 9.64 -15.50 9.26
CA ILE A 102 9.33 -14.40 8.36
C ILE A 102 8.29 -14.82 7.30
N ILE A 103 8.45 -15.99 6.67
CA ILE A 103 7.45 -16.47 5.71
C ILE A 103 6.09 -16.65 6.39
N ARG A 104 6.05 -17.23 7.57
CA ARG A 104 4.82 -17.40 8.37
C ARG A 104 4.18 -16.06 8.68
N LEU A 105 4.98 -15.08 9.11
CA LEU A 105 4.55 -13.71 9.39
C LEU A 105 3.77 -13.08 8.22
N TYR A 106 4.20 -13.31 6.98
CA TYR A 106 3.47 -12.87 5.79
C TYR A 106 2.22 -13.70 5.53
N LEU A 107 2.31 -15.03 5.60
CA LEU A 107 1.18 -15.92 5.30
C LEU A 107 0.01 -15.73 6.29
N GLU A 108 0.29 -15.44 7.55
CA GLU A 108 -0.72 -15.13 8.58
C GLU A 108 -1.44 -13.80 8.34
N ARG A 109 -0.89 -12.95 7.48
CA ARG A 109 -1.45 -11.64 7.10
C ARG A 109 -2.14 -11.62 5.74
N LEU A 110 -2.34 -12.79 5.14
CA LEU A 110 -3.18 -12.88 3.94
C LEU A 110 -4.57 -12.33 4.24
N ALA A 111 -5.14 -11.57 3.30
CA ALA A 111 -6.51 -11.14 3.43
C ALA A 111 -7.43 -12.38 3.42
N PRO A 112 -8.38 -12.51 4.34
CA PRO A 112 -9.35 -13.63 4.33
C PRO A 112 -10.14 -13.69 3.02
N ARG A 113 -10.40 -12.52 2.43
CA ARG A 113 -10.90 -12.33 1.07
C ARG A 113 -10.09 -11.21 0.43
N SER A 114 -9.54 -11.45 -0.74
CA SER A 114 -8.82 -10.45 -1.54
C SER A 114 -9.62 -10.10 -2.80
N TYR A 115 -9.43 -8.89 -3.32
CA TYR A 115 -10.04 -8.53 -4.59
C TYR A 115 -9.46 -9.39 -5.72
N GLN A 116 -10.34 -9.90 -6.58
CA GLN A 116 -10.01 -10.77 -7.70
C GLN A 116 -8.90 -10.15 -8.58
N GLY A 117 -7.89 -10.94 -8.91
CA GLY A 117 -6.76 -10.50 -9.71
C GLY A 117 -5.87 -9.43 -9.06
N SER A 118 -6.08 -9.12 -7.76
CA SER A 118 -5.28 -8.14 -7.03
C SER A 118 -4.23 -8.81 -6.12
N CYS A 119 -3.45 -8.01 -5.40
CA CYS A 119 -2.50 -8.48 -4.41
C CYS A 119 -3.21 -9.30 -3.31
N LEU A 120 -2.62 -10.42 -2.89
CA LEU A 120 -3.19 -11.31 -1.87
C LEU A 120 -3.36 -10.65 -0.48
N PHE A 121 -2.68 -9.53 -0.23
CA PHE A 121 -2.84 -8.72 0.97
C PHE A 121 -3.86 -7.59 0.82
N HIS A 122 -4.55 -7.52 -0.33
CA HIS A 122 -5.52 -6.48 -0.63
C HIS A 122 -6.93 -6.96 -0.26
N GLY A 123 -7.32 -6.75 0.99
CA GLY A 123 -8.66 -7.05 1.50
C GLY A 123 -9.62 -5.87 1.38
N GLU A 124 -10.84 -6.06 1.86
CA GLU A 124 -11.92 -5.07 1.81
C GLU A 124 -11.56 -3.74 2.49
N ALA A 125 -10.89 -3.80 3.64
CA ALA A 125 -10.41 -2.63 4.37
C ALA A 125 -9.06 -2.08 3.86
N GLY A 126 -8.56 -2.57 2.73
CA GLY A 126 -7.26 -2.19 2.18
C GLY A 126 -6.17 -3.24 2.43
N CYS A 127 -4.91 -2.79 2.51
CA CYS A 127 -3.78 -3.69 2.68
C CYS A 127 -3.67 -4.24 4.10
N THR A 128 -3.65 -5.56 4.26
CA THR A 128 -3.49 -6.25 5.54
C THR A 128 -2.06 -6.21 6.09
N LEU A 129 -1.08 -5.85 5.26
CA LEU A 129 0.29 -5.61 5.73
C LEU A 129 0.40 -4.23 6.37
N GLY A 130 1.00 -4.15 7.56
CA GLY A 130 1.50 -2.90 8.12
C GLY A 130 2.67 -2.33 7.28
N ARG A 131 2.89 -1.01 7.33
CA ARG A 131 3.98 -0.34 6.57
C ARG A 131 5.36 -0.99 6.73
N PRO A 132 5.80 -1.46 7.92
CA PRO A 132 7.09 -2.13 8.07
C PRO A 132 7.25 -3.40 7.23
N LEU A 133 6.16 -4.08 6.90
CA LEU A 133 6.17 -5.32 6.10
C LEU A 133 5.89 -5.08 4.61
N ARG A 134 5.35 -3.91 4.22
CA ARG A 134 5.08 -3.59 2.81
C ARG A 134 6.38 -3.37 2.04
N ALA A 135 6.37 -3.70 0.75
CA ALA A 135 7.41 -3.22 -0.15
C ALA A 135 7.49 -1.69 -0.14
N GLU A 136 8.70 -1.14 -0.32
CA GLU A 136 8.89 0.31 -0.32
C GLU A 136 8.09 0.98 -1.44
N LEU A 137 7.96 0.32 -2.58
CA LEU A 137 7.10 0.78 -3.66
C LEU A 137 5.66 1.03 -3.18
N CYS A 138 5.10 0.12 -2.35
CA CYS A 138 3.74 0.27 -1.81
C CYS A 138 3.64 1.43 -0.80
N ASN A 139 4.73 1.71 -0.06
CA ASN A 139 4.78 2.79 0.92
C ASN A 139 4.93 4.17 0.28
N ALA A 140 5.60 4.23 -0.87
CA ALA A 140 5.94 5.47 -1.57
C ALA A 140 4.96 5.83 -2.68
N TYR A 141 4.14 4.86 -3.13
CA TYR A 141 3.31 5.06 -4.31
C TYR A 141 2.00 5.80 -3.99
N TYR A 142 1.78 6.85 -4.74
CA TYR A 142 0.49 7.52 -4.89
C TYR A 142 0.15 7.65 -6.37
N CYS A 143 -1.12 7.43 -6.73
CA CYS A 143 -1.59 7.64 -8.10
C CYS A 143 -1.51 9.13 -8.49
N ASN A 144 -1.59 9.41 -9.78
CA ASN A 144 -1.41 10.79 -10.29
C ASN A 144 -2.33 11.80 -9.60
N GLY A 145 -3.61 11.48 -9.42
CA GLY A 145 -4.54 12.40 -8.75
C GLY A 145 -4.13 12.75 -7.32
N LEU A 146 -3.62 11.78 -6.55
CA LEU A 146 -3.11 12.04 -5.20
C LEU A 146 -1.76 12.78 -5.21
N ARG A 147 -0.91 12.50 -6.17
CA ARG A 147 0.36 13.23 -6.34
C ARG A 147 0.12 14.68 -6.73
N ASP A 148 -0.78 14.91 -7.66
CA ASP A 148 -1.19 16.27 -8.09
C ASP A 148 -1.80 17.05 -6.92
N PHE A 149 -2.57 16.38 -6.07
CA PHE A 149 -3.05 16.98 -4.83
C PHE A 149 -1.90 17.41 -3.92
N LEU A 150 -0.91 16.56 -3.68
CA LEU A 150 0.25 16.90 -2.83
C LEU A 150 1.02 18.12 -3.35
N ILE A 151 1.07 18.30 -4.68
CA ILE A 151 1.77 19.42 -5.32
C ILE A 151 0.94 20.72 -5.25
N ARG A 152 -0.38 20.63 -5.38
CA ARG A 152 -1.25 21.81 -5.58
C ARG A 152 -2.01 22.27 -4.35
N ALA A 153 -2.18 21.40 -3.35
CA ALA A 153 -3.25 21.54 -2.36
C ALA A 153 -2.83 22.08 -0.99
N GLU A 154 -1.74 22.81 -0.88
CA GLU A 154 -1.36 23.43 0.41
C GLU A 154 -2.43 24.37 0.97
N ASN A 155 -3.38 24.87 0.14
CA ASN A 155 -4.33 25.94 0.52
C ASN A 155 -5.83 25.56 0.46
N SER A 156 -6.19 24.29 0.23
CA SER A 156 -7.60 23.89 0.21
C SER A 156 -8.08 23.44 1.58
N ASP A 157 -9.08 24.12 2.14
CA ASP A 157 -9.72 23.73 3.41
C ASP A 157 -10.77 22.62 3.21
N ARG A 158 -11.18 22.37 1.99
CA ARG A 158 -12.16 21.33 1.63
C ARG A 158 -11.71 20.61 0.38
N VAL A 159 -11.75 19.27 0.41
CA VAL A 159 -11.36 18.42 -0.70
C VAL A 159 -12.46 17.42 -1.00
N GLN A 160 -12.89 17.37 -2.27
CA GLN A 160 -13.73 16.32 -2.80
C GLN A 160 -12.86 15.28 -3.51
N ILE A 161 -13.01 14.04 -3.12
CA ILE A 161 -12.34 12.89 -3.75
C ILE A 161 -13.38 12.18 -4.61
N VAL A 162 -13.04 11.92 -5.87
CA VAL A 162 -13.89 11.21 -6.83
C VAL A 162 -13.12 10.00 -7.35
N ALA A 163 -13.61 8.80 -7.08
CA ALA A 163 -13.11 7.59 -7.70
C ALA A 163 -13.92 7.29 -8.97
N ALA A 164 -13.25 7.34 -10.13
CA ALA A 164 -13.87 7.17 -11.43
C ALA A 164 -13.24 6.02 -12.22
N ARG A 165 -14.05 5.35 -13.06
CA ARG A 165 -13.60 4.36 -14.04
C ARG A 165 -14.22 4.71 -15.39
N ASN A 166 -13.38 4.86 -16.42
CA ASN A 166 -13.81 5.28 -17.77
C ASN A 166 -14.63 6.58 -17.75
N GLY A 167 -14.22 7.55 -16.93
CA GLY A 167 -14.91 8.84 -16.80
C GLY A 167 -16.20 8.81 -15.96
N ILE A 168 -16.66 7.64 -15.52
CA ILE A 168 -17.88 7.48 -14.71
C ILE A 168 -17.50 7.41 -13.23
N GLU A 169 -18.06 8.32 -12.42
CA GLU A 169 -17.94 8.30 -10.98
C GLU A 169 -18.53 7.00 -10.40
N ARG A 170 -17.81 6.38 -9.50
CA ARG A 170 -18.22 5.17 -8.79
C ARG A 170 -18.42 5.39 -7.29
N ARG A 171 -17.57 6.22 -6.73
CA ARG A 171 -17.57 6.58 -5.30
C ARG A 171 -17.01 7.98 -5.13
N SER A 172 -17.48 8.68 -4.11
CA SER A 172 -16.88 9.95 -3.73
C SER A 172 -16.85 10.13 -2.21
N ALA A 173 -15.98 11.01 -1.76
CA ALA A 173 -15.86 11.43 -0.37
C ALA A 173 -15.54 12.93 -0.31
N VAL A 174 -16.01 13.60 0.74
CA VAL A 174 -15.69 15.00 1.00
C VAL A 174 -15.02 15.12 2.34
N LEU A 175 -13.90 15.82 2.36
CA LEU A 175 -13.12 16.09 3.56
C LEU A 175 -13.06 17.60 3.79
N THR A 176 -13.14 17.99 5.05
CA THR A 176 -12.96 19.38 5.48
C THR A 176 -11.83 19.43 6.51
N ARG A 177 -10.91 20.38 6.35
CA ARG A 177 -9.84 20.62 7.31
C ARG A 177 -10.46 21.15 8.60
N THR A 178 -10.36 20.43 9.69
CA THR A 178 -10.80 20.90 11.03
C THR A 178 -9.73 21.78 11.65
N GLU A 179 -10.13 22.74 12.49
CA GLU A 179 -9.20 23.71 13.13
C GLU A 179 -8.12 23.06 14.00
N LYS A 180 -8.33 21.83 14.50
CA LYS A 180 -7.31 21.09 15.25
C LYS A 180 -6.04 20.78 14.45
N SER A 181 -6.07 20.87 13.13
CA SER A 181 -4.89 20.68 12.27
C SER A 181 -4.12 22.00 12.00
N ARG A 182 -4.56 23.16 12.54
CA ARG A 182 -3.89 24.45 12.38
C ARG A 182 -2.82 24.76 13.45
N GLY A 183 -2.76 23.97 14.51
CA GLY A 183 -1.86 24.23 15.63
C GLY A 183 -0.70 23.27 15.69
N LEU A 184 0.33 23.48 14.87
CA LEU A 184 1.74 23.16 15.15
C LEU A 184 2.56 23.78 14.02
N LYS A 185 2.96 25.03 14.27
CA LYS A 185 4.07 25.64 13.54
C LYS A 185 5.37 25.22 14.22
#